data_72923715330cfda53b72acbbae64b775
#
_entry.id   72923715330cfda53b72acbbae64b775
#
_cell.length_a   1.000
_cell.length_b   1.000
_cell.length_c   1.000
_cell.angle_alpha   90.00
_cell.angle_beta   90.00
_cell.angle_gamma   90.00
#
_symmetry.space_group_name_H-M   'P 1'
#
loop_
_entity.id
_entity.type
_entity.pdbx_description
1 polymer ?
#
loop_
_entity_poly.entity_id
_entity_poly.type
_entity_poly.pdbx_seq_one_letter_code
_entity_poly.pdbx_strand_id
1 'polypeptide(L)'
;LLVRVYCDDGVIVWINGQEVGRVSVTGGDKAFNGTGTNHEAAWEEILVNNASNVLVGGSNIIALHALNAGARSSDFSIDAELKTPDQGTIMGNPTPGAANSVKSPTLSAAPPAIRQVDHTPKQPAGDEEVKVTALITDPDGIGPVTLGYQILDPGSYIRKSDGAFDTNWIDVPMVDDGTAGDISAGDSVFTATMPPALQVHRRVIRYRINLEDTFGNEIRVPFADDEQPNFSYFVYDGVPSWTAAKQPGSTAAQTISAEVMGNSQP
;
A
#
# COMPACT_ATOMS: atom_id res chain seq x y z
N LEU A 1 21.06 9.08 19.89
CA LEU A 1 19.73 8.64 19.54
C LEU A 1 18.89 8.59 20.81
N LEU A 2 17.68 9.09 20.75
CA LEU A 2 16.70 9.01 21.84
C LEU A 2 15.59 8.05 21.40
N VAL A 3 15.34 6.99 22.19
CA VAL A 3 14.19 6.14 22.06
C VAL A 3 13.18 6.57 23.11
N ARG A 4 11.97 6.95 22.70
CA ARG A 4 10.84 7.14 23.62
C ARG A 4 9.92 5.96 23.50
N VAL A 5 9.53 5.40 24.63
CA VAL A 5 8.59 4.30 24.70
C VAL A 5 7.40 4.68 25.56
N TYR A 6 6.21 4.42 25.07
CA TYR A 6 5.00 4.45 25.87
C TYR A 6 4.70 3.03 26.30
N CYS A 7 4.74 2.77 27.57
CA CYS A 7 4.51 1.41 28.04
C CYS A 7 3.66 1.40 29.29
N ASP A 8 2.84 0.38 29.39
CA ASP A 8 2.15 -0.05 30.58
C ASP A 8 2.80 -1.34 31.02
N ASP A 9 3.23 -1.31 32.25
CA ASP A 9 4.20 -2.05 33.01
C ASP A 9 5.62 -1.94 32.46
N GLY A 10 6.17 -2.92 31.78
CA GLY A 10 7.58 -2.91 31.45
C GLY A 10 7.90 -3.12 29.98
N VAL A 11 9.06 -2.63 29.53
CA VAL A 11 9.56 -2.89 28.20
C VAL A 11 11.08 -3.04 28.16
N ILE A 12 11.57 -3.91 27.30
CA ILE A 12 12.98 -4.02 26.92
C ILE A 12 13.09 -3.65 25.44
N VAL A 13 14.05 -2.82 25.09
CA VAL A 13 14.25 -2.29 23.73
C VAL A 13 15.57 -2.76 23.15
N TRP A 14 15.54 -3.27 21.93
CA TRP A 14 16.72 -3.63 21.14
C TRP A 14 16.73 -2.86 19.82
N ILE A 15 17.92 -2.53 19.36
CA ILE A 15 18.16 -2.08 17.99
C ILE A 15 19.18 -3.03 17.37
N ASN A 16 18.84 -3.60 16.23
CA ASN A 16 19.67 -4.57 15.50
C ASN A 16 20.18 -5.74 16.39
N GLY A 17 19.35 -6.20 17.30
CA GLY A 17 19.67 -7.30 18.22
C GLY A 17 20.53 -6.91 19.45
N GLN A 18 20.89 -5.64 19.59
CA GLN A 18 21.55 -5.13 20.79
C GLN A 18 20.56 -4.44 21.71
N GLU A 19 20.55 -4.79 22.98
CA GLU A 19 19.72 -4.10 23.98
C GLU A 19 20.23 -2.68 24.16
N VAL A 20 19.33 -1.71 24.01
CA VAL A 20 19.64 -0.27 24.17
C VAL A 20 19.07 0.31 25.44
N GLY A 21 18.15 -0.38 26.08
CA GLY A 21 17.61 0.01 27.37
C GLY A 21 16.34 -0.73 27.75
N ARG A 22 15.86 -0.47 28.93
CA ARG A 22 14.64 -1.04 29.49
C ARG A 22 13.96 -0.11 30.48
N VAL A 23 12.64 -0.25 30.59
CA VAL A 23 11.82 0.49 31.53
C VAL A 23 11.09 -0.53 32.39
N SER A 24 11.11 -0.34 33.72
CA SER A 24 10.38 -1.17 34.69
C SER A 24 10.60 -2.68 34.54
N VAL A 25 11.78 -3.10 34.05
CA VAL A 25 12.20 -4.48 33.93
C VAL A 25 13.56 -4.68 34.58
N THR A 26 13.65 -5.49 35.62
CA THR A 26 14.89 -5.80 36.33
C THR A 26 15.45 -7.18 35.96
N GLY A 27 16.76 -7.36 36.14
CA GLY A 27 17.45 -8.65 35.88
C GLY A 27 17.75 -8.90 34.41
N GLY A 28 18.34 -10.03 34.07
CA GLY A 28 18.79 -10.43 32.73
C GLY A 28 17.65 -10.64 31.71
N ASP A 29 17.91 -11.49 30.73
CA ASP A 29 16.93 -11.82 29.70
C ASP A 29 15.63 -12.35 30.29
N LYS A 30 14.52 -11.96 29.69
CA LYS A 30 13.20 -12.39 30.08
C LYS A 30 12.65 -13.42 29.10
N ALA A 31 12.09 -14.49 29.62
CA ALA A 31 11.30 -15.41 28.82
C ALA A 31 10.02 -14.74 28.30
N PHE A 32 9.37 -15.32 27.29
CA PHE A 32 8.13 -14.80 26.70
C PHE A 32 7.00 -14.60 27.74
N ASN A 33 7.04 -15.35 28.84
CA ASN A 33 6.09 -15.26 29.97
C ASN A 33 6.69 -14.54 31.19
N GLY A 34 7.78 -13.80 30.99
CA GLY A 34 8.37 -12.98 32.03
C GLY A 34 7.47 -11.82 32.44
N THR A 35 7.79 -11.20 33.57
CA THR A 35 7.04 -10.05 34.06
C THR A 35 7.92 -8.83 34.22
N GLY A 36 7.33 -7.65 34.02
CA GLY A 36 7.87 -6.38 34.41
C GLY A 36 7.62 -6.03 35.89
N THR A 37 7.94 -4.82 36.27
CA THR A 37 7.52 -4.22 37.54
C THR A 37 6.35 -3.30 37.24
N ASN A 38 5.38 -3.19 38.14
CA ASN A 38 4.22 -2.31 37.95
C ASN A 38 4.64 -0.88 37.61
N HIS A 39 4.08 -0.39 36.51
CA HIS A 39 4.36 0.94 35.94
C HIS A 39 3.13 1.39 35.16
N GLU A 40 2.56 2.51 35.54
CA GLU A 40 1.40 3.09 34.84
C GLU A 40 1.81 3.64 33.48
N ALA A 41 0.88 3.56 32.54
CA ALA A 41 1.10 3.97 31.16
C ALA A 41 1.67 5.40 31.02
N ALA A 42 2.92 5.51 30.61
CA ALA A 42 3.62 6.78 30.45
C ALA A 42 4.66 6.72 29.35
N TRP A 43 5.05 7.90 28.84
CA TRP A 43 6.20 8.03 27.97
C TRP A 43 7.50 8.07 28.77
N GLU A 44 8.37 7.12 28.51
CA GLU A 44 9.71 7.02 29.10
C GLU A 44 10.79 7.23 28.04
N GLU A 45 11.95 7.76 28.45
CA GLU A 45 13.04 8.11 27.54
C GLU A 45 14.28 7.25 27.80
N ILE A 46 14.79 6.63 26.74
CA ILE A 46 16.01 5.83 26.73
C ILE A 46 17.03 6.55 25.83
N LEU A 47 18.06 7.12 26.47
CA LEU A 47 19.16 7.74 25.72
C LEU A 47 20.16 6.68 25.26
N VAL A 48 20.24 6.48 23.94
CA VAL A 48 21.21 5.59 23.32
C VAL A 48 22.50 6.34 23.05
N ASN A 49 23.45 6.23 23.96
CA ASN A 49 24.78 6.78 23.77
C ASN A 49 25.53 5.99 22.69
N ASN A 50 26.31 6.70 21.85
CA ASN A 50 27.03 6.09 20.73
C ASN A 50 26.12 5.28 19.77
N ALA A 51 25.07 5.92 19.27
CA ALA A 51 24.11 5.32 18.35
C ALA A 51 24.78 4.65 17.12
N SER A 52 25.95 5.13 16.70
CA SER A 52 26.75 4.52 15.64
C SER A 52 27.21 3.07 15.92
N ASN A 53 27.17 2.65 17.17
CA ASN A 53 27.55 1.27 17.53
C ASN A 53 26.38 0.29 17.33
N VAL A 54 25.17 0.80 17.30
CA VAL A 54 23.93 -0.01 17.17
C VAL A 54 23.22 0.18 15.83
N LEU A 55 23.44 1.35 15.18
CA LEU A 55 22.88 1.62 13.86
C LEU A 55 23.81 1.19 12.75
N VAL A 56 23.22 0.69 11.66
CA VAL A 56 23.92 0.33 10.43
C VAL A 56 23.43 1.18 9.26
N GLY A 57 24.24 1.30 8.20
CA GLY A 57 23.78 1.94 6.97
C GLY A 57 22.63 1.13 6.34
N GLY A 58 21.59 1.80 5.89
CA GLY A 58 20.39 1.14 5.36
C GLY A 58 19.35 0.83 6.43
N SER A 59 18.64 -0.29 6.31
CA SER A 59 17.55 -0.67 7.21
C SER A 59 18.05 -1.05 8.60
N ASN A 60 17.37 -0.55 9.63
CA ASN A 60 17.60 -0.88 11.02
C ASN A 60 16.33 -1.46 11.62
N ILE A 61 16.48 -2.43 12.52
CA ILE A 61 15.35 -3.12 13.18
C ILE A 61 15.31 -2.69 14.63
N ILE A 62 14.18 -2.17 15.07
CA ILE A 62 13.85 -1.99 16.48
C ILE A 62 12.95 -3.13 16.94
N ALA A 63 13.25 -3.73 18.08
CA ALA A 63 12.44 -4.75 18.71
C ALA A 63 12.08 -4.34 20.14
N LEU A 64 10.83 -4.56 20.50
CA LEU A 64 10.27 -4.24 21.81
C LEU A 64 9.74 -5.52 22.44
N HIS A 65 10.16 -5.81 23.67
CA HIS A 65 9.58 -6.86 24.47
C HIS A 65 8.81 -6.23 25.62
N ALA A 66 7.52 -6.10 25.44
CA ALA A 66 6.64 -5.55 26.45
C ALA A 66 6.19 -6.65 27.43
N LEU A 67 6.12 -6.31 28.71
CA LEU A 67 5.91 -7.24 29.80
C LEU A 67 4.90 -6.64 30.79
N ASN A 68 3.83 -7.36 31.09
CA ASN A 68 2.95 -7.01 32.19
C ASN A 68 3.61 -7.29 33.54
N ALA A 69 3.21 -6.58 34.60
CA ALA A 69 3.64 -6.84 35.95
C ALA A 69 3.19 -8.22 36.45
N GLY A 70 2.14 -8.78 35.87
CA GLY A 70 1.67 -10.11 36.15
C GLY A 70 0.56 -10.60 35.22
N ALA A 71 0.29 -11.89 35.25
CA ALA A 71 -0.72 -12.53 34.38
C ALA A 71 -2.17 -12.04 34.61
N ARG A 72 -2.40 -11.22 35.63
CA ARG A 72 -3.72 -10.64 35.97
C ARG A 72 -3.78 -9.13 35.78
N SER A 73 -2.74 -8.52 35.16
CA SER A 73 -2.80 -7.12 34.79
C SER A 73 -3.95 -6.95 33.80
N SER A 74 -4.76 -5.91 33.97
CA SER A 74 -5.98 -5.66 33.20
C SER A 74 -5.76 -4.83 31.97
N ASP A 75 -4.58 -4.23 31.84
CA ASP A 75 -4.19 -3.28 30.83
C ASP A 75 -2.84 -3.67 30.22
N PHE A 76 -2.64 -3.20 29.01
CA PHE A 76 -1.40 -3.38 28.28
C PHE A 76 -1.35 -2.34 27.15
N SER A 77 -0.35 -1.50 27.17
CA SER A 77 -0.10 -0.57 26.08
C SER A 77 1.37 -0.45 25.76
N ILE A 78 1.67 -0.33 24.47
CA ILE A 78 3.04 -0.11 23.99
C ILE A 78 3.02 0.75 22.72
N ASP A 79 3.90 1.73 22.69
CA ASP A 79 4.23 2.54 21.51
C ASP A 79 5.70 2.95 21.59
N ALA A 80 6.31 3.31 20.48
CA ALA A 80 7.71 3.75 20.46
C ALA A 80 7.97 4.81 19.38
N GLU A 81 8.83 5.77 19.76
CA GLU A 81 9.32 6.83 18.88
C GLU A 81 10.85 6.84 18.87
N LEU A 82 11.45 7.03 17.71
CA LEU A 82 12.88 7.32 17.57
C LEU A 82 13.08 8.81 17.30
N LYS A 83 13.97 9.44 18.06
CA LYS A 83 14.32 10.85 17.91
C LYS A 83 15.84 11.03 17.82
N THR A 84 16.26 11.98 17.01
CA THR A 84 17.65 12.45 17.05
C THR A 84 17.78 13.56 18.09
N PRO A 85 18.84 13.60 18.94
CA PRO A 85 18.99 14.60 19.99
C PRO A 85 19.02 16.05 19.49
N ASP A 86 19.47 16.27 18.26
CA ASP A 86 19.62 17.60 17.67
C ASP A 86 18.38 18.18 17.01
N GLN A 87 17.31 17.40 16.93
CA GLN A 87 16.02 17.89 16.47
C GLN A 87 15.30 18.47 17.69
N GLY A 88 15.45 19.77 17.90
CA GLY A 88 14.66 20.49 18.90
C GLY A 88 13.20 20.03 18.82
N THR A 89 12.62 19.78 19.97
CA THR A 89 11.29 19.20 20.15
C THR A 89 10.26 19.98 19.30
N ILE A 90 10.00 19.53 18.07
CA ILE A 90 8.86 20.00 17.30
C ILE A 90 7.67 19.11 17.69
N MET A 91 7.20 19.32 18.90
CA MET A 91 5.93 18.78 19.34
C MET A 91 4.82 19.68 18.81
N GLY A 92 4.38 19.44 17.58
CA GLY A 92 3.12 19.97 17.13
C GLY A 92 1.99 19.19 17.79
N ASN A 93 0.98 19.88 18.29
CA ASN A 93 -0.25 19.22 18.70
C ASN A 93 -0.86 18.46 17.51
N PRO A 94 -1.46 17.29 17.75
CA PRO A 94 -2.24 16.62 16.70
C PRO A 94 -3.25 17.59 16.11
N THR A 95 -3.33 17.63 14.77
CA THR A 95 -4.23 18.52 14.03
C THR A 95 -5.27 17.70 13.26
N PRO A 96 -6.21 16.98 13.93
CA PRO A 96 -7.25 16.22 13.24
C PRO A 96 -8.12 17.14 12.37
N GLY A 97 -8.21 16.84 11.08
CA GLY A 97 -9.01 17.62 10.14
C GLY A 97 -8.37 18.91 9.64
N ALA A 98 -7.11 19.18 9.96
CA ALA A 98 -6.35 20.31 9.43
C ALA A 98 -4.98 19.85 8.90
N ALA A 99 -4.33 20.69 8.10
CA ALA A 99 -2.96 20.43 7.67
C ALA A 99 -2.05 20.25 8.88
N ASN A 100 -1.13 19.28 8.84
CA ASN A 100 -0.21 19.02 9.94
C ASN A 100 0.60 20.28 10.27
N SER A 101 0.57 20.70 11.52
CA SER A 101 1.28 21.90 11.98
C SER A 101 2.79 21.73 12.03
N VAL A 102 3.26 20.49 11.96
CA VAL A 102 4.70 20.16 11.94
C VAL A 102 5.04 19.68 10.53
N LYS A 103 5.73 20.52 9.78
CA LYS A 103 6.41 20.11 8.55
C LYS A 103 7.86 19.82 8.90
N SER A 104 8.33 18.60 8.67
CA SER A 104 9.76 18.32 8.74
C SER A 104 10.45 19.01 7.56
N PRO A 105 11.45 19.85 7.80
CA PRO A 105 12.22 20.47 6.72
C PRO A 105 13.13 19.45 5.97
N THR A 106 13.16 18.21 6.42
CA THR A 106 13.99 17.13 5.86
C THR A 106 13.19 16.05 5.14
N LEU A 107 11.93 16.31 4.79
CA LEU A 107 11.10 15.36 4.01
C LEU A 107 11.40 15.38 2.48
N SER A 108 12.39 16.16 2.05
CA SER A 108 12.87 16.17 0.65
C SER A 108 13.49 14.84 0.17
N ALA A 109 13.54 13.83 1.04
CA ALA A 109 13.99 12.49 0.71
C ALA A 109 12.87 11.44 0.84
N ALA A 110 11.63 11.86 1.13
CA ALA A 110 10.51 10.93 1.21
C ALA A 110 9.89 10.74 -0.18
N PRO A 111 9.70 9.49 -0.62
CA PRO A 111 9.05 9.25 -1.91
C PRO A 111 7.61 9.77 -1.90
N PRO A 112 7.04 10.07 -3.08
CA PRO A 112 5.66 10.51 -3.21
C PRO A 112 4.66 9.54 -2.61
N ALA A 113 3.52 10.04 -2.15
CA ALA A 113 2.43 9.24 -1.64
C ALA A 113 1.40 8.99 -2.75
N ILE A 114 1.19 7.73 -3.12
CA ILE A 114 0.15 7.30 -4.06
C ILE A 114 -0.99 6.67 -3.28
N ARG A 115 -2.22 7.15 -3.50
CA ARG A 115 -3.42 6.70 -2.79
C ARG A 115 -4.60 6.63 -3.74
N GLN A 116 -5.68 5.97 -3.32
CA GLN A 116 -6.95 5.92 -4.03
C GLN A 116 -6.80 5.53 -5.51
N VAL A 117 -5.93 4.55 -5.77
CA VAL A 117 -5.80 4.01 -7.12
C VAL A 117 -7.09 3.31 -7.50
N ASP A 118 -7.68 3.73 -8.59
CA ASP A 118 -8.96 3.23 -9.06
C ASP A 118 -9.04 3.15 -10.59
N HIS A 119 -10.02 2.41 -11.10
CA HIS A 119 -10.35 2.40 -12.52
C HIS A 119 -11.87 2.40 -12.74
N THR A 120 -12.28 3.02 -13.82
CA THR A 120 -13.69 3.13 -14.19
C THR A 120 -13.85 2.90 -15.69
N PRO A 121 -14.80 2.04 -16.11
CA PRO A 121 -15.69 1.22 -15.27
C PRO A 121 -14.95 0.07 -14.56
N LYS A 122 -15.54 -0.45 -13.47
CA LYS A 122 -14.95 -1.55 -12.68
C LYS A 122 -14.85 -2.88 -13.44
N GLN A 123 -15.77 -3.13 -14.32
CA GLN A 123 -15.78 -4.26 -15.25
C GLN A 123 -16.15 -3.74 -16.63
N PRO A 124 -15.17 -3.31 -17.43
CA PRO A 124 -15.44 -2.79 -18.77
C PRO A 124 -15.93 -3.88 -19.69
N ALA A 125 -16.79 -3.48 -20.64
CA ALA A 125 -17.13 -4.27 -21.80
C ALA A 125 -16.06 -4.14 -22.89
N GLY A 126 -16.17 -4.95 -23.95
CA GLY A 126 -15.32 -4.78 -25.14
C GLY A 126 -15.51 -3.41 -25.78
N ASP A 127 -14.42 -2.85 -26.29
CA ASP A 127 -14.38 -1.53 -26.92
C ASP A 127 -14.81 -0.36 -26.01
N GLU A 128 -14.85 -0.54 -24.70
CA GLU A 128 -15.17 0.51 -23.73
C GLU A 128 -13.89 1.20 -23.23
N GLU A 129 -13.88 2.54 -23.17
CA GLU A 129 -12.77 3.30 -22.59
C GLU A 129 -12.67 3.07 -21.09
N VAL A 130 -11.44 2.82 -20.59
CA VAL A 130 -11.17 2.70 -19.16
C VAL A 130 -10.26 3.81 -18.71
N LYS A 131 -10.66 4.52 -17.65
CA LYS A 131 -9.82 5.53 -16.99
C LYS A 131 -9.24 4.93 -15.72
N VAL A 132 -7.95 5.09 -15.54
CA VAL A 132 -7.25 4.77 -14.29
C VAL A 132 -6.87 6.07 -13.63
N THR A 133 -7.21 6.21 -12.36
CA THR A 133 -6.94 7.41 -11.55
C THR A 133 -6.15 7.07 -10.31
N ALA A 134 -5.36 8.03 -9.81
CA ALA A 134 -4.65 7.92 -8.55
C ALA A 134 -4.48 9.31 -7.92
N LEU A 135 -4.73 9.42 -6.63
CA LEU A 135 -4.38 10.61 -5.86
C LEU A 135 -2.89 10.55 -5.50
N ILE A 136 -2.10 11.48 -6.03
CA ILE A 136 -0.66 11.53 -5.86
C ILE A 136 -0.27 12.87 -5.24
N THR A 137 0.45 12.81 -4.13
CA THR A 137 0.89 14.01 -3.43
C THR A 137 2.34 13.88 -3.01
N ASP A 138 3.07 14.97 -3.17
CA ASP A 138 4.43 15.12 -2.68
C ASP A 138 4.69 16.58 -2.32
N PRO A 139 5.31 16.88 -1.16
CA PRO A 139 5.61 18.26 -0.75
C PRO A 139 6.70 18.92 -1.59
N ASP A 140 7.55 18.13 -2.23
CA ASP A 140 8.73 18.60 -2.97
C ASP A 140 8.50 18.65 -4.47
N GLY A 141 7.38 18.14 -4.93
CA GLY A 141 6.96 18.12 -6.32
C GLY A 141 7.00 16.74 -6.96
N ILE A 142 6.09 16.52 -7.88
CA ILE A 142 5.90 15.25 -8.58
C ILE A 142 6.58 15.33 -9.93
N GLY A 143 7.43 14.36 -10.24
CA GLY A 143 8.01 14.15 -11.55
C GLY A 143 7.05 13.42 -12.50
N PRO A 144 7.56 12.81 -13.58
CA PRO A 144 6.74 12.07 -14.52
C PRO A 144 6.01 10.89 -13.85
N VAL A 145 4.69 10.80 -14.08
CA VAL A 145 3.86 9.69 -13.60
C VAL A 145 3.52 8.79 -14.78
N THR A 146 3.75 7.48 -14.63
CA THR A 146 3.46 6.51 -15.67
C THR A 146 2.58 5.37 -15.17
N LEU A 147 1.60 4.98 -15.98
CA LEU A 147 0.82 3.76 -15.84
C LEU A 147 1.46 2.69 -16.73
N GLY A 148 2.09 1.69 -16.11
CA GLY A 148 2.52 0.50 -16.84
C GLY A 148 1.39 -0.53 -16.88
N TYR A 149 1.09 -1.08 -18.07
CA TYR A 149 0.08 -2.13 -18.20
C TYR A 149 0.60 -3.36 -18.94
N GLN A 150 -0.01 -4.52 -18.67
CA GLN A 150 0.19 -5.79 -19.38
C GLN A 150 -1.14 -6.35 -19.86
N ILE A 151 -1.12 -6.93 -21.05
CA ILE A 151 -2.27 -7.61 -21.67
C ILE A 151 -2.14 -9.10 -21.44
N LEU A 152 -3.20 -9.72 -20.92
CA LEU A 152 -3.29 -11.16 -20.73
C LEU A 152 -4.51 -11.69 -21.50
N ASP A 153 -4.24 -12.30 -22.64
CA ASP A 153 -5.27 -12.95 -23.45
C ASP A 153 -5.65 -14.33 -22.87
N PRO A 154 -6.86 -14.81 -23.11
CA PRO A 154 -7.26 -16.15 -22.71
C PRO A 154 -6.28 -17.22 -23.22
N GLY A 155 -5.79 -18.05 -22.30
CA GLY A 155 -4.79 -19.08 -22.61
C GLY A 155 -3.33 -18.62 -22.62
N SER A 156 -3.07 -17.31 -22.46
CA SER A 156 -1.72 -16.70 -22.48
C SER A 156 -1.41 -16.00 -21.17
N TYR A 157 -1.65 -16.68 -20.04
CA TYR A 157 -1.43 -16.12 -18.72
C TYR A 157 0.08 -16.00 -18.40
N ILE A 158 0.50 -14.81 -17.99
CA ILE A 158 1.86 -14.51 -17.53
C ILE A 158 1.89 -14.63 -16.00
N ARG A 159 2.69 -15.56 -15.46
CA ARG A 159 2.88 -15.72 -14.02
C ARG A 159 3.91 -14.71 -13.49
N LYS A 160 3.84 -14.39 -12.19
CA LYS A 160 4.87 -13.56 -11.53
C LYS A 160 6.29 -14.13 -11.67
N SER A 161 6.41 -15.46 -11.78
CA SER A 161 7.69 -16.16 -11.97
C SER A 161 8.20 -16.20 -13.41
N ASP A 162 7.41 -15.76 -14.38
CA ASP A 162 7.79 -15.78 -15.79
C ASP A 162 8.57 -14.51 -16.12
N GLY A 163 9.68 -14.59 -16.87
CA GLY A 163 10.46 -13.42 -17.26
C GLY A 163 9.66 -12.35 -18.00
N ALA A 164 8.60 -12.76 -18.69
CA ALA A 164 7.66 -11.85 -19.33
C ALA A 164 6.89 -10.94 -18.34
N PHE A 165 6.78 -11.34 -17.07
CA PHE A 165 6.18 -10.50 -16.04
C PHE A 165 7.00 -9.22 -15.80
N ASP A 166 8.31 -9.30 -15.88
CA ASP A 166 9.17 -8.15 -15.64
C ASP A 166 9.34 -7.27 -16.89
N THR A 167 9.20 -7.82 -18.08
CA THR A 167 9.60 -7.17 -19.35
C THR A 167 8.43 -6.68 -20.22
N ASN A 168 7.24 -7.27 -20.11
CA ASN A 168 6.13 -7.00 -21.03
C ASN A 168 5.21 -5.86 -20.59
N TRP A 169 5.75 -4.85 -19.92
CA TRP A 169 4.98 -3.67 -19.51
C TRP A 169 5.03 -2.62 -20.62
N ILE A 170 3.89 -2.01 -20.89
CA ILE A 170 3.71 -0.89 -21.80
C ILE A 170 3.34 0.31 -20.96
N ASP A 171 4.12 1.39 -21.08
CA ASP A 171 3.93 2.58 -20.27
C ASP A 171 3.12 3.63 -21.01
N VAL A 172 2.19 4.26 -20.31
CA VAL A 172 1.43 5.43 -20.76
C VAL A 172 1.52 6.52 -19.69
N PRO A 173 1.62 7.80 -20.09
CA PRO A 173 1.66 8.88 -19.12
C PRO A 173 0.33 9.01 -18.37
N MET A 174 0.40 9.39 -17.09
CA MET A 174 -0.73 9.88 -16.31
C MET A 174 -0.60 11.39 -16.15
N VAL A 175 -1.68 12.12 -16.31
CA VAL A 175 -1.71 13.59 -16.30
C VAL A 175 -2.67 14.12 -15.22
N ASP A 176 -2.35 15.31 -14.70
CA ASP A 176 -3.18 16.13 -13.80
C ASP A 176 -3.23 17.56 -14.38
N ASP A 177 -3.71 17.66 -15.62
CA ASP A 177 -3.71 18.91 -16.39
C ASP A 177 -5.09 19.30 -16.99
N GLY A 178 -6.15 18.57 -16.61
CA GLY A 178 -7.50 18.76 -17.14
C GLY A 178 -7.67 18.24 -18.57
N THR A 179 -6.76 17.43 -19.08
CA THR A 179 -6.83 16.84 -20.44
C THR A 179 -6.77 15.31 -20.40
N ALA A 180 -6.87 14.66 -21.57
CA ALA A 180 -6.71 13.19 -21.71
C ALA A 180 -7.56 12.34 -20.75
N GLY A 181 -8.72 12.86 -20.34
CA GLY A 181 -9.63 12.17 -19.42
C GLY A 181 -9.56 12.64 -17.98
N ASP A 182 -8.55 13.42 -17.64
CA ASP A 182 -8.48 14.14 -16.37
C ASP A 182 -9.58 15.21 -16.28
N ILE A 183 -10.17 15.35 -15.10
CA ILE A 183 -11.36 16.21 -14.90
C ILE A 183 -10.95 17.63 -14.51
N SER A 184 -9.90 17.77 -13.71
CA SER A 184 -9.56 19.05 -13.10
C SER A 184 -8.06 19.20 -12.91
N ALA A 185 -7.46 20.12 -13.63
CA ALA A 185 -6.04 20.40 -13.52
C ALA A 185 -5.61 20.80 -12.11
N GLY A 186 -4.56 20.17 -11.59
CA GLY A 186 -3.91 20.52 -10.33
C GLY A 186 -4.68 20.08 -9.08
N ASP A 187 -5.58 19.11 -9.18
CA ASP A 187 -6.31 18.57 -8.01
C ASP A 187 -5.58 17.36 -7.38
N SER A 188 -4.40 17.03 -7.91
CA SER A 188 -3.56 15.91 -7.51
C SER A 188 -4.12 14.53 -7.89
N VAL A 189 -5.17 14.46 -8.71
CA VAL A 189 -5.73 13.22 -9.23
C VAL A 189 -5.17 12.98 -10.63
N PHE A 190 -4.13 12.20 -10.71
CA PHE A 190 -3.52 11.82 -11.99
C PHE A 190 -4.37 10.80 -12.72
N THR A 191 -4.58 10.99 -14.00
CA THR A 191 -5.43 10.16 -14.86
C THR A 191 -4.68 9.62 -16.06
N ALA A 192 -4.86 8.34 -16.37
CA ALA A 192 -4.51 7.74 -17.65
C ALA A 192 -5.75 7.13 -18.30
N THR A 193 -5.91 7.37 -19.59
CA THR A 193 -6.98 6.77 -20.40
C THR A 193 -6.45 5.56 -21.15
N MET A 194 -7.05 4.40 -20.90
CA MET A 194 -6.78 3.15 -21.59
C MET A 194 -7.65 3.05 -22.84
N PRO A 195 -7.05 2.94 -24.04
CA PRO A 195 -7.82 2.99 -25.29
C PRO A 195 -8.84 1.85 -25.39
N PRO A 196 -10.01 2.11 -26.00
CA PRO A 196 -11.05 1.09 -26.23
C PRO A 196 -10.53 -0.19 -26.92
N ALA A 197 -9.63 -0.07 -27.87
CA ALA A 197 -9.07 -1.20 -28.60
C ALA A 197 -8.28 -2.20 -27.72
N LEU A 198 -7.92 -1.85 -26.50
CA LEU A 198 -7.33 -2.78 -25.54
C LEU A 198 -8.39 -3.66 -24.86
N GLN A 199 -9.64 -3.18 -24.83
CA GLN A 199 -10.72 -3.85 -24.14
C GLN A 199 -11.32 -4.92 -25.06
N VAL A 200 -10.86 -6.15 -24.90
CA VAL A 200 -11.33 -7.30 -25.65
C VAL A 200 -11.95 -8.31 -24.69
N HIS A 201 -13.13 -8.80 -25.02
CA HIS A 201 -13.85 -9.78 -24.19
C HIS A 201 -12.96 -10.92 -23.68
N ARG A 202 -13.02 -11.20 -22.37
CA ARG A 202 -12.24 -12.20 -21.63
C ARG A 202 -10.75 -11.89 -21.46
N ARG A 203 -10.32 -10.71 -21.82
CA ARG A 203 -8.97 -10.23 -21.55
C ARG A 203 -8.85 -9.74 -20.10
N VAL A 204 -7.71 -10.00 -19.47
CA VAL A 204 -7.30 -9.35 -18.23
C VAL A 204 -6.27 -8.28 -18.57
N ILE A 205 -6.47 -7.07 -18.07
CA ILE A 205 -5.46 -6.01 -18.11
C ILE A 205 -4.92 -5.86 -16.69
N ARG A 206 -3.61 -6.05 -16.54
CA ARG A 206 -2.89 -5.70 -15.32
C ARG A 206 -2.32 -4.30 -15.47
N TYR A 207 -2.21 -3.58 -14.35
CA TYR A 207 -1.54 -2.28 -14.35
C TYR A 207 -0.85 -2.00 -13.03
N ARG A 208 0.10 -1.09 -13.07
CA ARG A 208 0.85 -0.55 -11.94
C ARG A 208 1.19 0.91 -12.22
N ILE A 209 1.42 1.70 -11.18
CA ILE A 209 1.79 3.10 -11.32
C ILE A 209 3.23 3.26 -10.85
N ASN A 210 4.06 3.91 -11.66
CA ASN A 210 5.44 4.23 -11.35
C ASN A 210 5.60 5.75 -11.44
N LEU A 211 6.33 6.30 -10.50
CA LEU A 211 6.72 7.71 -10.55
C LEU A 211 7.99 7.95 -9.73
N GLU A 212 8.59 9.09 -9.96
CA GLU A 212 9.64 9.66 -9.13
C GLU A 212 9.27 11.10 -8.76
N ASP A 213 9.79 11.58 -7.63
CA ASP A 213 9.71 13.00 -7.29
C ASP A 213 10.76 13.84 -8.04
N THR A 214 10.78 15.13 -7.76
CA THR A 214 11.78 16.04 -8.36
C THR A 214 13.20 15.81 -7.84
N PHE A 215 13.40 15.00 -6.81
CA PHE A 215 14.69 14.61 -6.24
C PHE A 215 15.15 13.22 -6.67
N GLY A 216 14.34 12.49 -7.45
CA GLY A 216 14.66 11.14 -7.94
C GLY A 216 14.30 10.02 -6.97
N ASN A 217 13.42 10.26 -5.99
CA ASN A 217 12.91 9.20 -5.15
C ASN A 217 11.80 8.46 -5.90
N GLU A 218 12.08 7.20 -6.26
CA GLU A 218 11.16 6.37 -7.01
C GLU A 218 10.15 5.66 -6.11
N ILE A 219 8.91 5.55 -6.57
CA ILE A 219 7.89 4.71 -5.97
C ILE A 219 7.10 3.98 -7.04
N ARG A 220 6.68 2.77 -6.71
CA ARG A 220 5.77 1.95 -7.52
C ARG A 220 4.65 1.40 -6.65
N VAL A 221 3.42 1.46 -7.14
CA VAL A 221 2.28 0.79 -6.50
C VAL A 221 1.56 -0.14 -7.48
N PRO A 222 1.15 -1.36 -7.04
CA PRO A 222 1.51 -1.98 -5.76
C PRO A 222 3.01 -2.14 -5.61
N PHE A 223 3.51 -2.27 -4.38
CA PHE A 223 4.94 -2.43 -4.14
C PHE A 223 5.50 -3.70 -4.79
N ALA A 224 6.80 -3.68 -5.09
CA ALA A 224 7.44 -4.80 -5.81
C ALA A 224 7.45 -6.12 -5.01
N ASP A 225 7.46 -6.02 -3.69
CA ASP A 225 7.46 -7.13 -2.74
C ASP A 225 6.06 -7.59 -2.33
N ASP A 226 5.00 -6.91 -2.78
CA ASP A 226 3.63 -7.38 -2.58
C ASP A 226 3.43 -8.77 -3.19
N GLU A 227 2.58 -9.56 -2.57
CA GLU A 227 2.21 -10.88 -3.10
C GLU A 227 1.64 -10.76 -4.52
N GLN A 228 0.85 -9.71 -4.77
CA GLN A 228 0.32 -9.35 -6.08
C GLN A 228 0.72 -7.92 -6.46
N PRO A 229 1.91 -7.72 -7.07
CA PRO A 229 2.45 -6.39 -7.33
C PRO A 229 1.85 -5.74 -8.59
N ASN A 230 0.56 -5.89 -8.77
CA ASN A 230 -0.23 -5.25 -9.83
C ASN A 230 -1.71 -5.16 -9.45
N PHE A 231 -2.38 -4.12 -9.91
CA PHE A 231 -3.83 -4.06 -10.02
C PHE A 231 -4.27 -4.79 -11.28
N SER A 232 -5.56 -5.09 -11.42
CA SER A 232 -6.10 -5.68 -12.65
C SER A 232 -7.61 -5.48 -12.78
N TYR A 233 -8.07 -5.53 -14.00
CA TYR A 233 -9.50 -5.67 -14.31
C TYR A 233 -9.71 -6.69 -15.42
N PHE A 234 -10.93 -7.17 -15.53
CA PHE A 234 -11.35 -8.19 -16.48
C PHE A 234 -12.41 -7.60 -17.42
N VAL A 235 -12.15 -7.70 -18.73
CA VAL A 235 -13.07 -7.23 -19.76
C VAL A 235 -14.14 -8.29 -20.01
N TYR A 236 -15.41 -7.92 -19.90
CA TYR A 236 -16.48 -8.90 -19.96
C TYR A 236 -17.78 -8.38 -20.59
N ASP A 237 -18.15 -8.93 -21.74
CA ASP A 237 -19.36 -8.57 -22.48
C ASP A 237 -20.61 -9.37 -22.06
N GLY A 238 -20.52 -10.11 -20.97
CA GLY A 238 -21.58 -11.02 -20.56
C GLY A 238 -21.47 -12.38 -21.20
N VAL A 239 -22.44 -13.24 -20.92
CA VAL A 239 -22.56 -14.57 -21.51
C VAL A 239 -23.35 -14.47 -22.81
N PRO A 240 -22.78 -14.88 -23.96
CA PRO A 240 -23.53 -14.86 -25.21
C PRO A 240 -24.71 -15.84 -25.15
N SER A 241 -25.77 -15.52 -25.87
CA SER A 241 -26.83 -16.46 -26.09
C SER A 241 -26.29 -17.71 -26.82
N TRP A 242 -26.75 -18.87 -26.46
CA TRP A 242 -26.38 -20.10 -27.15
C TRP A 242 -27.62 -20.88 -27.61
N THR A 243 -27.46 -21.60 -28.71
CA THR A 243 -28.49 -22.46 -29.28
C THR A 243 -27.92 -23.88 -29.29
N ALA A 244 -28.62 -24.83 -28.77
CA ALA A 244 -28.37 -26.26 -28.80
C ALA A 244 -28.98 -26.98 -27.58
N ALA A 245 -29.55 -26.25 -26.65
CA ALA A 245 -30.30 -26.86 -25.56
C ALA A 245 -31.57 -27.49 -26.12
N LYS A 246 -31.81 -28.77 -25.80
CA LYS A 246 -33.01 -29.47 -26.15
C LYS A 246 -33.71 -29.93 -24.88
N GLN A 247 -35.03 -29.73 -24.83
CA GLN A 247 -35.80 -30.35 -23.77
C GLN A 247 -35.86 -31.87 -24.03
N PRO A 248 -35.88 -32.72 -22.99
CA PRO A 248 -36.10 -34.15 -23.14
C PRO A 248 -37.35 -34.42 -23.96
N GLY A 249 -37.23 -35.24 -25.04
CA GLY A 249 -38.30 -35.55 -25.94
C GLY A 249 -38.56 -34.55 -27.09
N SER A 250 -37.83 -33.43 -27.16
CA SER A 250 -37.92 -32.46 -28.26
C SER A 250 -36.76 -32.64 -29.25
N THR A 251 -37.05 -32.41 -30.54
CA THR A 251 -36.02 -32.36 -31.60
C THR A 251 -35.59 -30.94 -31.92
N ALA A 252 -36.34 -29.94 -31.43
CA ALA A 252 -36.03 -28.50 -31.66
C ALA A 252 -34.99 -28.00 -30.70
N ALA A 253 -33.92 -27.34 -31.21
CA ALA A 253 -32.97 -26.60 -30.41
C ALA A 253 -33.62 -25.30 -29.90
N GLN A 254 -33.29 -24.94 -28.66
CA GLN A 254 -33.73 -23.70 -28.05
C GLN A 254 -32.55 -22.73 -27.94
N THR A 255 -32.84 -21.47 -28.08
CA THR A 255 -31.87 -20.38 -27.78
C THR A 255 -32.08 -19.95 -26.34
N ILE A 256 -31.01 -19.98 -25.58
CA ILE A 256 -30.96 -19.51 -24.17
C ILE A 256 -30.27 -18.18 -24.16
N SER A 257 -30.94 -17.15 -23.64
CA SER A 257 -30.33 -15.84 -23.43
C SER A 257 -29.62 -15.77 -22.06
N ALA A 258 -28.61 -14.94 -21.96
CA ALA A 258 -27.89 -14.71 -20.71
C ALA A 258 -28.78 -14.16 -19.58
N GLU A 259 -29.83 -13.43 -19.93
CA GLU A 259 -30.80 -12.88 -18.98
C GLU A 259 -31.58 -13.96 -18.22
N VAL A 260 -31.78 -15.13 -18.86
CA VAL A 260 -32.43 -16.29 -18.22
C VAL A 260 -31.52 -17.02 -17.24
N MET A 261 -30.21 -16.85 -17.38
CA MET A 261 -29.21 -17.51 -16.54
C MET A 261 -28.91 -16.72 -15.24
N GLY A 262 -29.75 -15.75 -14.94
CA GLY A 262 -29.83 -15.16 -13.62
C GLY A 262 -28.83 -14.08 -13.31
N ASN A 263 -29.16 -12.90 -13.67
CA ASN A 263 -28.71 -11.71 -12.95
C ASN A 263 -29.56 -11.50 -11.69
N SER A 264 -29.93 -12.56 -11.02
CA SER A 264 -30.49 -12.52 -9.66
C SER A 264 -29.33 -12.61 -8.67
N GLN A 265 -28.49 -11.62 -8.65
CA GLN A 265 -27.73 -11.32 -7.45
C GLN A 265 -28.60 -10.40 -6.57
N PRO A 266 -28.74 -10.73 -5.27
CA PRO A 266 -29.50 -9.94 -4.32
C PRO A 266 -28.86 -8.59 -4.06
#